data_db4e9c85527dfee3bee39ab5f7268edd
#
_entry.id   db4e9c85527dfee3bee39ab5f7268edd
#
_cell.length_a   1.000
_cell.length_b   1.000
_cell.length_c   1.000
_cell.angle_alpha   90.00
_cell.angle_beta   90.00
_cell.angle_gamma   90.00
#
_symmetry.space_group_name_H-M   'P 1'
#
loop_
_entity.id
_entity.type
_entity.pdbx_description
1 polymer ?
#
loop_
_entity_poly.entity_id
_entity_poly.type
_entity_poly.pdbx_seq_one_letter_code
_entity_poly.pdbx_strand_id
1 'polypeptide(L)'
;ELSAGEQQRVGIARAIVNNPRVLIADEPTGNLDPITAMEIMGILDKINLRGTTILMVTHAKDIVDQMNKRVVAIEDGHIVRDEQGQYGFYNEEEYYDYDEGVDKYVF
;
A
#
# COMPACT_ATOMS: atom_id res chain seq x y z
N GLU A 1 1.01 14.36 -23.70
CA GLU A 1 1.53 13.23 -22.94
C GLU A 1 1.23 13.38 -21.46
N LEU A 2 0.72 12.33 -20.84
CA LEU A 2 0.45 12.32 -19.40
C LEU A 2 1.72 11.95 -18.63
N SER A 3 1.96 12.62 -17.49
CA SER A 3 2.98 12.19 -16.52
C SER A 3 2.61 10.80 -15.92
N ALA A 4 3.56 10.14 -15.29
CA ALA A 4 3.32 8.87 -14.63
C ALA A 4 2.24 8.99 -13.54
N GLY A 5 2.25 10.07 -12.76
CA GLY A 5 1.21 10.34 -11.75
C GLY A 5 -0.17 10.59 -12.36
N GLU A 6 -0.25 11.32 -13.46
CA GLU A 6 -1.50 11.55 -14.18
C GLU A 6 -2.05 10.26 -14.78
N GLN A 7 -1.19 9.43 -15.37
CA GLN A 7 -1.57 8.09 -15.86
C GLN A 7 -2.14 7.23 -14.75
N GLN A 8 -1.53 7.26 -13.57
CA GLN A 8 -1.99 6.51 -12.42
C GLN A 8 -3.36 7.01 -11.93
N ARG A 9 -3.57 8.32 -11.88
CA ARG A 9 -4.88 8.90 -11.54
C ARG A 9 -5.97 8.50 -12.52
N VAL A 10 -5.68 8.50 -13.82
CA VAL A 10 -6.61 8.04 -14.85
C VAL A 10 -6.94 6.55 -14.66
N GLY A 11 -5.93 5.72 -14.37
CA GLY A 11 -6.13 4.30 -14.08
C GLY A 11 -7.04 4.07 -12.87
N ILE A 12 -6.85 4.80 -11.79
CA ILE A 12 -7.70 4.73 -10.60
C ILE A 12 -9.12 5.18 -10.92
N ALA A 13 -9.29 6.29 -11.62
CA ALA A 13 -10.61 6.79 -12.01
C ALA A 13 -11.39 5.75 -12.85
N ARG A 14 -10.71 5.09 -13.76
CA ARG A 14 -11.32 4.01 -14.56
C ARG A 14 -11.72 2.81 -13.71
N ALA A 15 -10.90 2.47 -12.73
CA ALA A 15 -11.16 1.33 -11.86
C ALA A 15 -12.37 1.55 -10.96
N ILE A 16 -12.65 2.79 -10.53
CA ILE A 16 -13.75 3.10 -9.60
C ILE A 16 -15.05 3.54 -10.27
N VAL A 17 -15.07 3.71 -11.59
CA VAL A 17 -16.22 4.29 -12.31
C VAL A 17 -17.52 3.52 -12.09
N ASN A 18 -17.45 2.21 -11.89
CA ASN A 18 -18.62 1.34 -11.66
C ASN A 18 -18.89 1.05 -10.17
N ASN A 19 -18.36 1.86 -9.26
CA ASN A 19 -18.52 1.67 -7.81
C ASN A 19 -18.17 0.24 -7.34
N PRO A 20 -16.96 -0.27 -7.58
CA PRO A 20 -16.60 -1.61 -7.15
C PRO A 20 -16.56 -1.70 -5.62
N ARG A 21 -16.81 -2.87 -5.09
CA ARG A 21 -16.66 -3.15 -3.65
C ARG A 21 -15.21 -3.34 -3.24
N VAL A 22 -14.39 -3.81 -4.17
CA VAL A 22 -12.97 -4.09 -3.98
C VAL A 22 -12.18 -3.47 -5.11
N LEU A 23 -11.15 -2.73 -4.77
CA LEU A 23 -10.15 -2.20 -5.68
C LEU A 23 -8.82 -2.88 -5.41
N ILE A 24 -8.24 -3.50 -6.43
CA ILE A 24 -6.92 -4.11 -6.34
C ILE A 24 -5.90 -3.15 -6.96
N ALA A 25 -4.91 -2.76 -6.18
CA ALA A 25 -3.84 -1.88 -6.60
C ALA A 25 -2.50 -2.60 -6.50
N ASP A 26 -1.88 -2.88 -7.64
CA ASP A 26 -0.58 -3.54 -7.71
C ASP A 26 0.51 -2.50 -7.97
N GLU A 27 1.40 -2.32 -6.98
CA GLU A 27 2.47 -1.33 -7.00
C GLU A 27 2.01 0.07 -7.43
N PRO A 28 0.98 0.65 -6.79
CA PRO A 28 0.34 1.88 -7.30
C PRO A 28 1.26 3.11 -7.25
N THR A 29 2.34 3.05 -6.49
CA THR A 29 3.31 4.14 -6.35
C THR A 29 4.65 3.84 -7.02
N GLY A 30 4.77 2.71 -7.72
CA GLY A 30 5.97 2.35 -8.46
C GLY A 30 6.35 3.41 -9.49
N ASN A 31 7.63 3.77 -9.54
CA ASN A 31 8.19 4.78 -10.46
C ASN A 31 7.67 6.21 -10.25
N LEU A 32 7.04 6.49 -9.11
CA LEU A 32 6.63 7.85 -8.74
C LEU A 32 7.63 8.45 -7.75
N ASP A 33 7.81 9.76 -7.83
CA ASP A 33 8.54 10.51 -6.80
C ASP A 33 7.77 10.48 -5.47
N PRO A 34 8.43 10.71 -4.32
CA PRO A 34 7.77 10.59 -3.02
C PRO A 34 6.54 11.48 -2.83
N ILE A 35 6.55 12.68 -3.37
CA ILE A 35 5.41 13.62 -3.25
C ILE A 35 4.22 13.08 -4.05
N THR A 36 4.43 12.71 -5.30
CA THR A 36 3.38 12.15 -6.16
C THR A 36 2.88 10.81 -5.62
N ALA A 37 3.76 9.98 -5.09
CA ALA A 37 3.38 8.73 -4.44
C ALA A 37 2.39 8.96 -3.27
N MET A 38 2.67 9.93 -2.42
CA MET A 38 1.78 10.27 -1.31
C MET A 38 0.44 10.86 -1.77
N GLU A 39 0.41 11.60 -2.87
CA GLU A 39 -0.84 12.05 -3.49
C GLU A 39 -1.70 10.88 -3.96
N ILE A 40 -1.11 9.88 -4.60
CA ILE A 40 -1.80 8.66 -5.03
C ILE A 40 -2.32 7.88 -3.81
N MET A 41 -1.52 7.73 -2.77
CA MET A 41 -1.95 7.08 -1.53
C MET A 41 -3.11 7.81 -0.87
N GLY A 42 -3.10 9.15 -0.89
CA GLY A 42 -4.20 9.97 -0.40
C GLY A 42 -5.50 9.75 -1.17
N ILE A 43 -5.43 9.58 -2.48
CA ILE A 43 -6.60 9.25 -3.31
C ILE A 43 -7.16 7.88 -2.95
N LEU A 44 -6.31 6.87 -2.80
CA LEU A 44 -6.72 5.53 -2.40
C LEU A 44 -7.35 5.52 -1.01
N ASP A 45 -6.79 6.27 -0.07
CA ASP A 45 -7.36 6.40 1.27
C ASP A 45 -8.77 7.02 1.25
N LYS A 46 -8.99 8.04 0.45
CA LYS A 46 -10.32 8.64 0.26
C LYS A 46 -11.33 7.66 -0.31
N ILE A 47 -10.91 6.86 -1.28
CA ILE A 47 -11.75 5.81 -1.88
C ILE A 47 -12.12 4.77 -0.83
N ASN A 48 -11.16 4.37 0.00
CA ASN A 48 -11.40 3.44 1.11
C ASN A 48 -12.38 4.02 2.14
N LEU A 49 -12.24 5.28 2.51
CA LEU A 49 -13.15 5.95 3.45
C LEU A 49 -14.60 6.03 2.94
N ARG A 50 -14.80 6.00 1.63
CA ARG A 50 -16.13 5.96 1.00
C ARG A 50 -16.76 4.56 1.02
N GLY A 51 -16.06 3.55 1.49
CA GLY A 51 -16.56 2.20 1.65
C GLY A 51 -16.01 1.16 0.68
N THR A 52 -15.11 1.54 -0.23
CA THR A 52 -14.43 0.58 -1.10
C THR A 52 -13.28 -0.09 -0.33
N THR A 53 -13.28 -1.42 -0.31
CA THR A 53 -12.14 -2.18 0.22
C THR A 53 -10.98 -2.10 -0.76
N ILE A 54 -9.82 -1.75 -0.28
CA ILE A 54 -8.61 -1.69 -1.12
C ILE A 54 -7.64 -2.80 -0.71
N LEU A 55 -7.26 -3.59 -1.71
CA LEU A 55 -6.19 -4.57 -1.59
C LEU A 55 -4.99 -4.02 -2.34
N MET A 56 -3.95 -3.61 -1.62
CA MET A 56 -2.74 -3.08 -2.22
C MET A 56 -1.58 -4.05 -2.07
N VAL A 57 -0.84 -4.24 -3.15
CA VAL A 57 0.40 -5.02 -3.17
C VAL A 57 1.56 -4.09 -3.43
N THR A 58 2.58 -4.11 -2.58
CA THR A 58 3.75 -3.24 -2.72
C THR A 58 4.99 -3.83 -2.07
N HIS A 59 6.16 -3.39 -2.53
CA HIS A 59 7.46 -3.59 -1.87
C HIS A 59 7.88 -2.36 -1.05
N ALA A 60 7.13 -1.28 -1.11
CA ALA A 60 7.49 -0.01 -0.50
C ALA A 60 7.17 0.00 0.99
N LYS A 61 8.12 -0.43 1.81
CA LYS A 61 8.00 -0.49 3.28
C LYS A 61 7.61 0.86 3.90
N ASP A 62 8.18 1.95 3.44
CA ASP A 62 7.90 3.29 3.93
C ASP A 62 6.44 3.71 3.68
N ILE A 63 5.86 3.33 2.55
CA ILE A 63 4.44 3.55 2.26
C ILE A 63 3.57 2.74 3.23
N VAL A 64 3.92 1.47 3.43
CA VAL A 64 3.22 0.58 4.36
C VAL A 64 3.19 1.19 5.78
N ASP A 65 4.33 1.65 6.26
CA ASP A 65 4.48 2.23 7.60
C ASP A 65 3.65 3.50 7.78
N GLN A 66 3.58 4.35 6.74
CA GLN A 66 2.87 5.62 6.81
C GLN A 66 1.35 5.45 6.78
N MET A 67 0.84 4.40 6.15
CA MET A 67 -0.61 4.21 5.98
C MET A 67 -1.32 3.69 7.22
N ASN A 68 -0.63 3.04 8.13
CA ASN A 68 -1.19 2.50 9.38
C ASN A 68 -2.43 1.62 9.16
N LYS A 69 -2.37 0.72 8.19
CA LYS A 69 -3.44 -0.21 7.84
C LYS A 69 -3.06 -1.65 8.24
N ARG A 70 -3.99 -2.59 8.05
CA ARG A 70 -3.67 -4.01 8.16
C ARG A 70 -2.63 -4.39 7.12
N VAL A 71 -1.58 -5.06 7.53
CA VAL A 71 -0.47 -5.48 6.67
C VAL A 71 -0.32 -6.99 6.73
N VAL A 72 -0.26 -7.61 5.56
CA VAL A 72 0.09 -9.02 5.39
C VAL A 72 1.43 -9.07 4.65
N ALA A 73 2.46 -9.57 5.32
CA ALA A 73 3.78 -9.73 4.72
C ALA A 73 3.98 -11.16 4.25
N ILE A 74 4.50 -11.30 3.03
CA ILE A 74 4.70 -12.58 2.36
C ILE A 74 6.18 -12.76 2.05
N GLU A 75 6.70 -13.94 2.42
CA GLU A 75 8.06 -14.37 2.16
C GLU A 75 8.05 -15.82 1.67
N ASP A 76 8.68 -16.10 0.54
CA ASP A 76 8.74 -17.45 -0.09
C ASP A 76 7.37 -18.13 -0.18
N GLY A 77 6.33 -17.39 -0.54
CA GLY A 77 4.97 -17.92 -0.66
C GLY A 77 4.24 -18.19 0.65
N HIS A 78 4.83 -17.82 1.78
CA HIS A 78 4.24 -17.97 3.11
C HIS A 78 3.91 -16.62 3.74
N ILE A 79 2.79 -16.55 4.46
CA ILE A 79 2.46 -15.40 5.29
C ILE A 79 3.33 -15.45 6.54
N VAL A 80 4.19 -14.44 6.70
CA VAL A 80 5.08 -14.31 7.85
C VAL A 80 4.60 -13.25 8.85
N ARG A 81 3.62 -12.44 8.45
CA ARG A 81 3.06 -11.39 9.28
C ARG A 81 1.65 -11.05 8.83
N ASP A 82 0.74 -10.88 9.77
CA ASP A 82 -0.61 -10.36 9.56
C ASP A 82 -0.98 -9.52 10.78
N GLU A 83 -0.81 -8.21 10.66
CA GLU A 83 -1.00 -7.28 11.77
C GLU A 83 -1.73 -6.03 11.31
N GLN A 84 -2.44 -5.40 12.23
CA GLN A 84 -3.04 -4.09 12.02
C GLN A 84 -2.23 -3.04 12.74
N GLY A 85 -1.92 -1.94 12.04
CA GLY A 85 -1.24 -0.79 12.59
C GLY A 85 0.23 -0.69 12.19
N GLN A 86 0.91 0.26 12.83
CA GLN A 86 2.31 0.54 12.55
C GLN A 86 3.19 -0.68 12.77
N TYR A 87 4.25 -0.70 12.02
CA TYR A 87 5.37 -1.58 12.10
C TYR A 87 5.89 -1.69 13.52
N GLY A 88 5.72 -2.84 14.14
CA GLY A 88 6.39 -3.22 15.36
C GLY A 88 6.13 -2.32 16.57
N PHE A 89 5.84 -2.93 17.70
CA PHE A 89 6.06 -2.26 18.97
C PHE A 89 7.56 -2.02 19.09
N TYR A 90 7.98 -0.76 18.97
CA TYR A 90 9.33 -0.37 19.33
C TYR A 90 9.50 -0.55 20.83
N ASN A 91 9.97 -1.72 21.23
CA ASN A 91 10.78 -1.78 22.42
C ASN A 91 12.18 -1.34 21.99
N GLU A 92 12.66 -0.25 22.51
CA GLU A 92 14.00 0.28 22.21
C GLU A 92 15.14 -0.72 22.44
N GLU A 93 14.86 -1.85 23.10
CA GLU A 93 15.83 -2.89 23.45
C GLU A 93 15.93 -4.04 22.46
N GLU A 94 14.98 -4.19 21.51
CA GLU A 94 14.98 -5.26 20.52
C GLU A 94 14.62 -4.73 19.13
N TYR A 95 15.58 -4.12 18.46
CA TYR A 95 15.45 -3.80 17.05
C TYR A 95 15.64 -5.09 16.23
N TYR A 96 14.53 -5.78 16.00
CA TYR A 96 14.49 -6.80 14.96
C TYR A 96 14.02 -6.15 13.66
N ASP A 97 14.81 -6.25 12.61
CA ASP A 97 14.35 -5.96 11.27
C ASP A 97 13.44 -7.10 10.81
N TYR A 98 12.16 -7.04 11.19
CA TYR A 98 11.16 -8.06 10.83
C TYR A 98 10.89 -8.14 9.34
N ASP A 99 11.45 -7.21 8.56
CA ASP A 99 11.22 -7.11 7.13
C ASP A 99 12.39 -7.60 6.30
N GLU A 100 13.45 -8.04 6.93
CA GLU A 100 14.52 -8.70 6.20
C GLU A 100 13.95 -9.97 5.53
N GLY A 101 14.07 -10.04 4.21
CA GLY A 101 13.59 -11.17 3.43
C GLY A 101 12.11 -11.11 3.02
N VAL A 102 11.37 -10.07 3.36
CA VAL A 102 9.98 -9.93 2.92
C VAL A 102 9.91 -9.61 1.43
N ASP A 103 9.19 -10.44 0.69
CA ASP A 103 9.01 -10.28 -0.75
C ASP A 103 7.95 -9.24 -1.08
N LYS A 104 6.83 -9.25 -0.35
CA LYS A 104 5.68 -8.37 -0.63
C LYS A 104 4.91 -8.02 0.62
N TYR A 105 4.34 -6.83 0.59
CA TYR A 105 3.32 -6.39 1.55
C TYR A 105 1.96 -6.32 0.85
N VAL A 106 0.92 -6.74 1.55
CA VAL A 106 -0.46 -6.63 1.12
C VAL A 106 -1.25 -5.89 2.19
N PHE A 107 -1.97 -4.86 1.79
CA PHE A 107 -2.78 -4.08 2.71
C PHE A 107 -3.90 -3.28 2.04
#